data_a7235ed592f63b95af68ccb2d8284954
#
_entry.id   a7235ed592f63b95af68ccb2d8284954
#
_cell.length_a   1.000
_cell.length_b   1.000
_cell.length_c   1.000
_cell.angle_alpha   90.00
_cell.angle_beta   90.00
_cell.angle_gamma   90.00
#
_symmetry.space_group_name_H-M   'P 1'
#
loop_
_entity.id
_entity.type
_entity.pdbx_description
1 polymer ?
#
loop_
_entity_poly.entity_id
_entity_poly.type
_entity_poly.pdbx_seq_one_letter_code
_entity_poly.pdbx_strand_id
1 'polypeptide(L)'
;MYKRQLVPEPGRLNNGVVTGRYAIARFNLEAVGKPSHAGATLSSGRSAIREMARQIIAIDGMTTEDCTFSVGIVHGGQWVNCVATTCTGEALSMAKRQADLDRGVERMLALTGSANDVSFTVTRGVTRPVWEPDAGTMALYEKARALAEAMGHELPHASAGGGSDGNFTGAMGIPTLDGLGVRGADAHTLNEHIEIDSLAERGRLMAGLLATLE
;
A
#
# COMPACT_ATOMS: atom_id res chain seq x y z
N MET A 1 -21.97 11.92 13.76
CA MET A 1 -21.11 10.77 14.07
C MET A 1 -21.40 9.70 13.01
N TYR A 2 -20.40 9.27 12.25
CA TYR A 2 -20.57 8.21 11.25
C TYR A 2 -20.87 6.90 11.99
N LYS A 3 -21.95 6.23 11.60
CA LYS A 3 -22.34 4.97 12.21
C LYS A 3 -21.72 3.76 11.52
N ARG A 4 -21.43 3.88 10.21
CA ARG A 4 -20.89 2.81 9.34
C ARG A 4 -20.18 3.42 8.14
N GLN A 5 -19.29 2.64 7.51
CA GLN A 5 -18.59 2.98 6.28
C GLN A 5 -18.79 1.88 5.24
N LEU A 6 -19.24 2.25 4.04
CA LEU A 6 -19.25 1.40 2.85
C LEU A 6 -18.21 1.93 1.86
N VAL A 7 -17.29 1.07 1.42
CA VAL A 7 -16.17 1.46 0.55
C VAL A 7 -16.27 0.71 -0.78
N PRO A 8 -16.55 1.42 -1.90
CA PRO A 8 -16.70 0.82 -3.22
C PRO A 8 -15.36 0.61 -3.95
N GLU A 9 -14.32 0.18 -3.25
CA GLU A 9 -13.11 -0.35 -3.88
C GLU A 9 -13.44 -1.60 -4.69
N PRO A 10 -12.61 -2.00 -5.67
CA PRO A 10 -12.85 -3.18 -6.47
C PRO A 10 -13.10 -4.43 -5.63
N GLY A 11 -14.12 -5.19 -6.01
CA GLY A 11 -14.44 -6.47 -5.42
C GLY A 11 -13.35 -7.51 -5.66
N ARG A 12 -13.37 -8.60 -4.89
CA ARG A 12 -12.41 -9.70 -5.07
C ARG A 12 -12.85 -10.65 -6.19
N LEU A 13 -11.87 -11.32 -6.84
CA LEU A 13 -12.12 -12.23 -7.95
C LEU A 13 -13.14 -13.34 -7.64
N ASN A 14 -13.19 -13.79 -6.37
CA ASN A 14 -14.16 -14.78 -5.91
C ASN A 14 -15.51 -14.19 -5.49
N ASN A 15 -15.90 -13.04 -6.01
CA ASN A 15 -17.09 -12.27 -5.64
C ASN A 15 -17.08 -11.79 -4.17
N GLY A 16 -15.96 -11.81 -3.50
CA GLY A 16 -15.83 -11.48 -2.09
C GLY A 16 -15.77 -9.97 -1.80
N VAL A 17 -15.91 -9.66 -0.52
CA VAL A 17 -15.72 -8.33 0.05
C VAL A 17 -14.54 -8.33 1.02
N VAL A 18 -14.15 -7.14 1.48
CA VAL A 18 -13.01 -6.95 2.37
C VAL A 18 -13.52 -6.50 3.74
N THR A 19 -13.15 -7.25 4.77
CA THR A 19 -13.50 -6.99 6.17
C THR A 19 -12.28 -6.58 7.02
N GLY A 20 -11.10 -6.51 6.42
CA GLY A 20 -9.86 -6.08 7.06
C GLY A 20 -8.80 -5.70 6.03
N ARG A 21 -7.87 -4.83 6.41
CA ARG A 21 -6.79 -4.40 5.53
C ARG A 21 -5.46 -4.35 6.25
N TYR A 22 -4.40 -4.73 5.54
CA TYR A 22 -3.05 -4.61 6.05
C TYR A 22 -2.66 -3.15 6.27
N ALA A 23 -1.79 -2.92 7.25
CA ALA A 23 -1.18 -1.62 7.45
C ALA A 23 -0.21 -1.29 6.31
N ILE A 24 -0.08 0.00 5.96
CA ILE A 24 0.82 0.49 4.91
C ILE A 24 1.61 1.68 5.44
N ALA A 25 2.93 1.69 5.19
CA ALA A 25 3.75 2.88 5.34
C ALA A 25 4.47 3.20 4.02
N ARG A 26 4.50 4.47 3.65
CA ARG A 26 5.32 4.99 2.55
C ARG A 26 6.54 5.68 3.11
N PHE A 27 7.62 5.67 2.33
CA PHE A 27 8.88 6.31 2.68
C PHE A 27 9.42 7.05 1.47
N ASN A 28 9.96 8.26 1.73
CA ASN A 28 10.76 8.97 0.76
C ASN A 28 12.24 8.70 1.08
N LEU A 29 13.01 8.43 0.05
CA LEU A 29 14.43 8.10 0.10
C LEU A 29 15.21 9.19 -0.62
N GLU A 30 16.30 9.66 -0.04
CA GLU A 30 17.19 10.62 -0.68
C GLU A 30 18.65 10.24 -0.40
N ALA A 31 19.45 10.16 -1.47
CA ALA A 31 20.89 10.04 -1.40
C ALA A 31 21.54 11.31 -1.95
N VAL A 32 22.51 11.87 -1.22
CA VAL A 32 23.26 13.06 -1.63
C VAL A 32 24.75 12.76 -1.56
N GLY A 33 25.42 12.87 -2.69
CA GLY A 33 26.84 12.61 -2.86
C GLY A 33 27.61 13.84 -3.34
N LYS A 34 28.71 13.61 -4.09
CA LYS A 34 29.60 14.64 -4.60
C LYS A 34 29.80 14.49 -6.11
N PRO A 35 29.59 15.56 -6.91
CA PRO A 35 29.80 15.48 -8.35
C PRO A 35 31.27 15.38 -8.70
N SER A 36 31.55 14.74 -9.84
CA SER A 36 32.86 14.78 -10.51
C SER A 36 32.70 14.39 -11.98
N HIS A 37 33.68 14.74 -12.81
CA HIS A 37 33.72 14.29 -14.19
C HIS A 37 34.08 12.80 -14.26
N ALA A 38 33.21 11.98 -14.88
CA ALA A 38 33.32 10.52 -14.85
C ALA A 38 34.62 9.99 -15.49
N GLY A 39 35.17 10.69 -16.49
CA GLY A 39 36.42 10.29 -17.14
C GLY A 39 37.70 10.91 -16.53
N ALA A 40 37.63 12.19 -16.11
CA ALA A 40 38.83 12.92 -15.70
C ALA A 40 39.13 12.84 -14.19
N THR A 41 38.07 12.81 -13.34
CA THR A 41 38.22 12.91 -11.89
C THR A 41 37.23 11.97 -11.14
N LEU A 42 37.00 10.78 -11.68
CA LEU A 42 36.06 9.79 -11.14
C LEU A 42 36.27 9.51 -9.64
N SER A 43 37.53 9.38 -9.22
CA SER A 43 37.89 9.04 -7.84
C SER A 43 37.50 10.12 -6.81
N SER A 44 37.34 11.38 -7.23
CA SER A 44 36.92 12.50 -6.38
C SER A 44 35.40 12.58 -6.19
N GLY A 45 34.64 11.87 -7.00
CA GLY A 45 33.18 11.83 -6.93
C GLY A 45 32.65 10.84 -5.89
N ARG A 46 31.42 11.07 -5.48
CA ARG A 46 30.66 10.18 -4.59
C ARG A 46 29.26 10.02 -5.18
N SER A 47 28.97 8.82 -5.69
CA SER A 47 27.75 8.57 -6.46
C SER A 47 26.55 8.34 -5.56
N ALA A 48 25.57 9.26 -5.62
CA ALA A 48 24.26 9.11 -5.00
C ALA A 48 23.47 7.91 -5.58
N ILE A 49 23.59 7.66 -6.90
CA ILE A 49 22.95 6.49 -7.55
C ILE A 49 23.52 5.18 -6.99
N ARG A 50 24.84 5.09 -6.80
CA ARG A 50 25.45 3.87 -6.21
C ARG A 50 24.94 3.64 -4.80
N GLU A 51 24.85 4.67 -3.98
CA GLU A 51 24.31 4.56 -2.62
C GLU A 51 22.85 4.14 -2.66
N MET A 52 22.01 4.77 -3.48
CA MET A 52 20.61 4.38 -3.65
C MET A 52 20.48 2.91 -4.05
N ALA A 53 21.26 2.44 -5.02
CA ALA A 53 21.23 1.04 -5.45
C ALA A 53 21.58 0.07 -4.31
N ARG A 54 22.57 0.42 -3.47
CA ARG A 54 22.93 -0.36 -2.28
C ARG A 54 21.79 -0.42 -1.28
N GLN A 55 21.11 0.71 -1.05
CA GLN A 55 20.00 0.81 -0.13
C GLN A 55 18.76 0.07 -0.64
N ILE A 56 18.48 0.09 -1.95
CA ILE A 56 17.39 -0.68 -2.56
C ILE A 56 17.58 -2.17 -2.26
N ILE A 57 18.76 -2.72 -2.50
CA ILE A 57 19.06 -4.14 -2.21
C ILE A 57 18.87 -4.45 -0.72
N ALA A 58 19.30 -3.54 0.17
CA ALA A 58 19.14 -3.70 1.60
C ALA A 58 17.65 -3.65 2.02
N ILE A 59 16.88 -2.74 1.44
CA ILE A 59 15.43 -2.58 1.71
C ILE A 59 14.67 -3.82 1.24
N ASP A 60 14.89 -4.28 0.02
CA ASP A 60 14.22 -5.49 -0.50
C ASP A 60 14.56 -6.73 0.34
N GLY A 61 15.81 -6.84 0.81
CA GLY A 61 16.26 -7.89 1.71
C GLY A 61 15.64 -7.85 3.12
N MET A 62 14.92 -6.79 3.48
CA MET A 62 14.19 -6.70 4.75
C MET A 62 12.83 -7.40 4.72
N THR A 63 12.33 -7.79 3.54
CA THR A 63 11.03 -8.43 3.36
C THR A 63 10.94 -9.75 4.12
N THR A 64 9.84 -9.93 4.83
CA THR A 64 9.47 -11.16 5.55
C THR A 64 8.03 -11.53 5.21
N GLU A 65 7.54 -12.66 5.70
CA GLU A 65 6.14 -13.05 5.54
C GLU A 65 5.14 -12.07 6.19
N ASP A 66 5.53 -11.43 7.30
CA ASP A 66 4.68 -10.54 8.09
C ASP A 66 4.78 -9.07 7.68
N CYS A 67 5.90 -8.67 7.05
CA CYS A 67 6.15 -7.30 6.63
C CYS A 67 6.95 -7.26 5.33
N THR A 68 6.36 -6.70 4.30
CA THR A 68 7.00 -6.58 2.97
C THR A 68 7.58 -5.19 2.76
N PHE A 69 8.63 -5.10 1.95
CA PHE A 69 9.25 -3.85 1.52
C PHE A 69 9.50 -3.88 0.01
N SER A 70 9.25 -2.77 -0.65
CA SER A 70 9.51 -2.61 -2.08
C SER A 70 9.83 -1.17 -2.41
N VAL A 71 10.86 -0.93 -3.23
CA VAL A 71 11.16 0.38 -3.79
C VAL A 71 10.56 0.44 -5.19
N GLY A 72 9.52 1.27 -5.37
CA GLY A 72 8.76 1.36 -6.61
C GLY A 72 9.16 2.52 -7.53
N ILE A 73 9.83 3.55 -6.99
CA ILE A 73 10.24 4.73 -7.75
C ILE A 73 11.68 5.08 -7.42
N VAL A 74 12.46 5.39 -8.48
CA VAL A 74 13.84 5.89 -8.35
C VAL A 74 14.11 6.90 -9.46
N HIS A 75 14.66 8.05 -9.07
CA HIS A 75 15.11 9.09 -9.99
C HIS A 75 16.51 9.58 -9.59
N GLY A 76 17.44 9.70 -10.53
CA GLY A 76 18.78 10.16 -10.20
C GLY A 76 19.64 10.45 -11.42
N GLY A 77 20.62 11.35 -11.21
CA GLY A 77 21.56 11.78 -12.25
C GLY A 77 20.95 12.78 -13.24
N GLN A 78 21.83 13.52 -13.94
CA GLN A 78 21.46 14.47 -15.01
C GLN A 78 22.29 14.26 -16.27
N TRP A 79 23.55 13.87 -16.14
CA TRP A 79 24.52 13.79 -17.23
C TRP A 79 25.26 12.46 -17.17
N VAL A 80 25.38 11.79 -18.31
CA VAL A 80 26.07 10.49 -18.41
C VAL A 80 27.56 10.56 -18.05
N ASN A 81 28.19 11.72 -18.23
CA ASN A 81 29.60 11.97 -17.97
C ASN A 81 29.89 12.64 -16.61
N CYS A 82 28.89 12.68 -15.72
CA CYS A 82 29.01 13.23 -14.38
C CYS A 82 28.61 12.18 -13.32
N VAL A 83 29.38 12.11 -12.24
CA VAL A 83 28.97 11.32 -11.05
C VAL A 83 27.74 11.98 -10.43
N ALA A 84 26.65 11.23 -10.29
CA ALA A 84 25.39 11.73 -9.82
C ALA A 84 25.45 12.27 -8.38
N THR A 85 25.05 13.52 -8.18
CA THR A 85 25.04 14.17 -6.85
C THR A 85 23.83 13.81 -6.04
N THR A 86 22.68 13.63 -6.68
CA THR A 86 21.41 13.33 -6.00
C THR A 86 20.74 12.12 -6.64
N CYS A 87 20.05 11.34 -5.79
CA CYS A 87 19.16 10.29 -6.21
C CYS A 87 18.02 10.20 -5.18
N THR A 88 16.77 10.21 -5.67
CA THR A 88 15.58 10.09 -4.84
C THR A 88 14.85 8.80 -5.15
N GLY A 89 14.06 8.30 -4.20
CA GLY A 89 13.22 7.13 -4.40
C GLY A 89 12.02 7.14 -3.47
N GLU A 90 11.07 6.26 -3.77
CA GLU A 90 9.94 5.99 -2.90
C GLU A 90 9.80 4.50 -2.64
N ALA A 91 9.60 4.17 -1.36
CA ALA A 91 9.40 2.79 -0.90
C ALA A 91 8.05 2.62 -0.21
N LEU A 92 7.53 1.41 -0.29
CA LEU A 92 6.31 0.96 0.37
C LEU A 92 6.64 -0.21 1.30
N SER A 93 6.01 -0.21 2.48
CA SER A 93 5.96 -1.37 3.37
C SER A 93 4.52 -1.71 3.68
N MET A 94 4.20 -3.00 3.72
CA MET A 94 2.89 -3.50 4.13
C MET A 94 3.05 -4.57 5.20
N ALA A 95 2.19 -4.54 6.23
CA ALA A 95 2.21 -5.52 7.31
C ALA A 95 0.80 -5.96 7.70
N LYS A 96 0.67 -7.23 8.09
CA LYS A 96 -0.60 -7.82 8.53
C LYS A 96 -1.03 -7.29 9.90
N ARG A 97 -0.09 -6.90 10.76
CA ARG A 97 -0.32 -6.41 12.12
C ARG A 97 0.39 -5.08 12.34
N GLN A 98 -0.18 -4.24 13.19
CA GLN A 98 0.39 -2.92 13.48
C GLN A 98 1.81 -3.00 14.07
N ALA A 99 2.05 -3.94 14.97
CA ALA A 99 3.37 -4.14 15.57
C ALA A 99 4.45 -4.53 14.55
N ASP A 100 4.09 -5.25 13.49
CA ASP A 100 5.02 -5.61 12.40
C ASP A 100 5.35 -4.39 11.55
N LEU A 101 4.34 -3.54 11.28
CA LEU A 101 4.57 -2.26 10.59
C LEU A 101 5.47 -1.34 11.40
N ASP A 102 5.22 -1.20 12.70
CA ASP A 102 5.99 -0.30 13.58
C ASP A 102 7.47 -0.70 13.59
N ARG A 103 7.77 -2.01 13.73
CA ARG A 103 9.14 -2.52 13.59
C ARG A 103 9.72 -2.28 12.19
N GLY A 104 8.91 -2.43 11.16
CA GLY A 104 9.31 -2.15 9.78
C GLY A 104 9.67 -0.67 9.57
N VAL A 105 8.86 0.24 10.13
CA VAL A 105 9.12 1.68 10.11
C VAL A 105 10.42 2.03 10.83
N GLU A 106 10.66 1.46 12.01
CA GLU A 106 11.91 1.66 12.76
C GLU A 106 13.12 1.22 11.94
N ARG A 107 13.06 0.04 11.32
CA ARG A 107 14.14 -0.48 10.45
C ARG A 107 14.41 0.43 9.25
N MET A 108 13.37 0.95 8.60
CA MET A 108 13.51 1.88 7.49
C MET A 108 14.16 3.19 7.91
N LEU A 109 13.70 3.80 9.00
CA LEU A 109 14.25 5.05 9.51
C LEU A 109 15.70 4.90 9.97
N ALA A 110 16.08 3.74 10.50
CA ALA A 110 17.44 3.42 10.91
C ALA A 110 18.45 3.36 9.74
N LEU A 111 18.00 3.31 8.49
CA LEU A 111 18.88 3.40 7.31
C LEU A 111 19.43 4.82 7.09
N THR A 112 18.83 5.84 7.72
CA THR A 112 19.32 7.21 7.65
C THR A 112 20.74 7.30 8.24
N GLY A 113 21.65 7.85 7.45
CA GLY A 113 23.07 7.98 7.87
C GLY A 113 23.97 8.48 6.77
N SER A 114 25.26 8.41 7.00
CA SER A 114 26.28 8.77 6.03
C SER A 114 27.33 7.68 5.95
N ALA A 115 27.69 7.29 4.74
CA ALA A 115 28.77 6.34 4.48
C ALA A 115 29.55 6.77 3.23
N ASN A 116 30.90 6.70 3.28
CA ASN A 116 31.77 7.06 2.16
C ASN A 116 31.50 8.46 1.56
N ASP A 117 31.26 9.45 2.40
CA ASP A 117 30.89 10.83 2.03
C ASP A 117 29.60 10.94 1.18
N VAL A 118 28.67 10.00 1.31
CA VAL A 118 27.31 10.07 0.78
C VAL A 118 26.34 10.03 1.95
N SER A 119 25.45 10.99 2.05
CA SER A 119 24.32 10.94 2.99
C SER A 119 23.15 10.17 2.38
N PHE A 120 22.48 9.38 3.21
CA PHE A 120 21.22 8.73 2.87
C PHE A 120 20.18 9.08 3.91
N THR A 121 19.03 9.57 3.47
CA THR A 121 17.95 10.01 4.35
C THR A 121 16.66 9.26 4.01
N VAL A 122 16.02 8.72 5.02
CA VAL A 122 14.69 8.12 4.94
C VAL A 122 13.72 8.96 5.73
N THR A 123 12.64 9.40 5.11
CA THR A 123 11.54 10.08 5.79
C THR A 123 10.25 9.30 5.62
N ARG A 124 9.44 9.27 6.68
CA ARG A 124 8.13 8.60 6.65
C ARG A 124 7.12 9.46 5.89
N GLY A 125 6.47 8.86 4.91
CA GLY A 125 5.33 9.44 4.19
C GLY A 125 3.99 9.03 4.79
N VAL A 126 2.95 9.03 3.95
CA VAL A 126 1.58 8.64 4.36
C VAL A 126 1.57 7.19 4.87
N THR A 127 0.91 7.00 6.01
CA THR A 127 0.72 5.69 6.64
C THR A 127 -0.77 5.41 6.78
N ARG A 128 -1.17 4.17 6.47
CA ARG A 128 -2.49 3.64 6.78
C ARG A 128 -2.37 2.61 7.90
N PRO A 129 -3.18 2.73 8.98
CA PRO A 129 -3.15 1.76 10.07
C PRO A 129 -3.67 0.41 9.60
N VAL A 130 -3.39 -0.65 10.34
CA VAL A 130 -4.08 -1.92 10.14
C VAL A 130 -5.57 -1.76 10.48
N TRP A 131 -6.40 -2.43 9.73
CA TRP A 131 -7.81 -2.61 10.07
C TRP A 131 -8.10 -4.10 10.21
N GLU A 132 -8.38 -4.52 11.44
CA GLU A 132 -8.81 -5.87 11.76
C GLU A 132 -10.34 -5.90 11.89
N PRO A 133 -11.02 -6.98 11.44
CA PRO A 133 -12.46 -7.07 11.54
C PRO A 133 -12.91 -7.13 13.01
N ASP A 134 -13.77 -6.21 13.39
CA ASP A 134 -14.43 -6.19 14.69
C ASP A 134 -15.87 -6.75 14.60
N ALA A 135 -16.55 -6.85 15.73
CA ALA A 135 -17.92 -7.33 15.78
C ALA A 135 -18.91 -6.49 14.94
N GLY A 136 -18.69 -5.17 14.87
CA GLY A 136 -19.49 -4.25 14.07
C GLY A 136 -19.29 -4.47 12.56
N THR A 137 -18.06 -4.63 12.13
CA THR A 137 -17.67 -4.99 10.75
C THR A 137 -18.30 -6.33 10.35
N MET A 138 -18.20 -7.34 11.21
CA MET A 138 -18.77 -8.66 10.92
C MET A 138 -20.31 -8.63 10.87
N ALA A 139 -20.98 -7.87 11.75
CA ALA A 139 -22.42 -7.69 11.68
C ALA A 139 -22.86 -6.99 10.38
N LEU A 140 -22.07 -6.03 9.88
CA LEU A 140 -22.29 -5.37 8.59
C LEU A 140 -22.08 -6.35 7.42
N TYR A 141 -21.05 -7.18 7.49
CA TYR A 141 -20.80 -8.24 6.53
C TYR A 141 -21.96 -9.25 6.46
N GLU A 142 -22.48 -9.72 7.60
CA GLU A 142 -23.60 -10.67 7.62
C GLU A 142 -24.86 -10.12 6.95
N LYS A 143 -25.12 -8.81 7.08
CA LYS A 143 -26.20 -8.16 6.32
C LYS A 143 -25.95 -8.18 4.82
N ALA A 144 -24.72 -7.87 4.39
CA ALA A 144 -24.34 -7.93 2.99
C ALA A 144 -24.43 -9.37 2.42
N ARG A 145 -24.01 -10.36 3.20
CA ARG A 145 -24.08 -11.78 2.84
C ARG A 145 -25.54 -12.22 2.63
N ALA A 146 -26.43 -11.87 3.57
CA ALA A 146 -27.87 -12.21 3.45
C ALA A 146 -28.52 -11.58 2.20
N LEU A 147 -28.15 -10.33 1.86
CA LEU A 147 -28.62 -9.69 0.63
C LEU A 147 -28.10 -10.38 -0.62
N ALA A 148 -26.83 -10.79 -0.64
CA ALA A 148 -26.21 -11.52 -1.75
C ALA A 148 -26.87 -12.90 -1.93
N GLU A 149 -27.12 -13.64 -0.84
CA GLU A 149 -27.85 -14.92 -0.87
C GLU A 149 -29.26 -14.77 -1.45
N ALA A 150 -29.97 -13.70 -1.08
CA ALA A 150 -31.29 -13.39 -1.64
C ALA A 150 -31.24 -13.09 -3.16
N MET A 151 -30.10 -12.65 -3.67
CA MET A 151 -29.83 -12.46 -5.10
C MET A 151 -29.27 -13.71 -5.81
N GLY A 152 -29.08 -14.82 -5.07
CA GLY A 152 -28.56 -16.08 -5.62
C GLY A 152 -27.03 -16.15 -5.71
N HIS A 153 -26.31 -15.36 -4.93
CA HIS A 153 -24.84 -15.29 -4.95
C HIS A 153 -24.23 -15.61 -3.59
N GLU A 154 -23.07 -16.27 -3.59
CA GLU A 154 -22.21 -16.35 -2.41
C GLU A 154 -21.40 -15.05 -2.27
N LEU A 155 -21.18 -14.61 -1.04
CA LEU A 155 -20.38 -13.42 -0.73
C LEU A 155 -19.32 -13.76 0.32
N PRO A 156 -18.19 -14.35 -0.07
CA PRO A 156 -17.09 -14.60 0.86
C PRO A 156 -16.41 -13.28 1.30
N HIS A 157 -15.64 -13.34 2.38
CA HIS A 157 -14.86 -12.20 2.85
C HIS A 157 -13.44 -12.60 3.21
N ALA A 158 -12.54 -11.61 3.22
CA ALA A 158 -11.16 -11.78 3.67
C ALA A 158 -10.55 -10.45 4.07
N SER A 159 -9.45 -10.51 4.83
CA SER A 159 -8.51 -9.40 4.92
C SER A 159 -7.68 -9.31 3.65
N ALA A 160 -7.32 -8.11 3.24
CA ALA A 160 -6.63 -7.85 1.99
C ALA A 160 -5.36 -7.01 2.18
N GLY A 161 -4.34 -7.31 1.37
CA GLY A 161 -3.24 -6.40 1.09
C GLY A 161 -3.72 -5.19 0.28
N GLY A 162 -2.92 -4.14 0.24
CA GLY A 162 -3.31 -2.86 -0.34
C GLY A 162 -4.15 -2.00 0.61
N GLY A 163 -4.07 -0.68 0.42
CA GLY A 163 -4.78 0.28 1.27
C GLY A 163 -6.02 0.82 0.62
N SER A 164 -6.97 1.20 1.45
CA SER A 164 -8.15 1.98 1.09
C SER A 164 -8.48 2.96 2.22
N ASP A 165 -9.51 3.76 2.03
CA ASP A 165 -10.02 4.61 3.10
C ASP A 165 -10.65 3.80 4.23
N GLY A 166 -11.04 2.54 3.97
CA GLY A 166 -11.48 1.59 4.97
C GLY A 166 -10.45 1.30 6.08
N ASN A 167 -9.16 1.45 5.81
CA ASN A 167 -8.12 1.35 6.84
C ASN A 167 -8.38 2.33 8.00
N PHE A 168 -8.70 3.58 7.68
CA PHE A 168 -8.87 4.62 8.69
C PHE A 168 -10.14 4.43 9.51
N THR A 169 -11.26 4.20 8.83
CA THR A 169 -12.56 4.02 9.50
C THR A 169 -12.60 2.74 10.31
N GLY A 170 -12.07 1.64 9.78
CA GLY A 170 -11.98 0.36 10.48
C GLY A 170 -11.06 0.43 11.70
N ALA A 171 -9.88 1.06 11.59
CA ALA A 171 -8.96 1.25 12.72
C ALA A 171 -9.54 2.16 13.81
N MET A 172 -10.51 3.02 13.48
CA MET A 172 -11.25 3.86 14.44
C MET A 172 -12.40 3.12 15.13
N GLY A 173 -12.61 1.84 14.85
CA GLY A 173 -13.72 1.04 15.36
C GLY A 173 -15.09 1.39 14.75
N ILE A 174 -15.10 2.03 13.58
CA ILE A 174 -16.32 2.27 12.83
C ILE A 174 -16.60 1.02 11.98
N PRO A 175 -17.79 0.38 12.12
CA PRO A 175 -18.17 -0.75 11.28
C PRO A 175 -17.96 -0.43 9.80
N THR A 176 -17.04 -1.12 9.15
CA THR A 176 -16.60 -0.83 7.77
C THR A 176 -16.73 -2.09 6.93
N LEU A 177 -17.22 -1.95 5.69
CA LEU A 177 -17.22 -3.00 4.69
C LEU A 177 -16.64 -2.44 3.38
N ASP A 178 -15.66 -3.12 2.83
CA ASP A 178 -14.89 -2.65 1.69
C ASP A 178 -14.89 -3.72 0.57
N GLY A 179 -14.40 -3.38 -0.62
CA GLY A 179 -14.46 -4.26 -1.77
C GLY A 179 -15.89 -4.41 -2.33
N LEU A 180 -16.73 -3.40 -2.11
CA LEU A 180 -18.13 -3.38 -2.56
C LEU A 180 -18.29 -2.97 -4.03
N GLY A 181 -17.22 -2.53 -4.68
CA GLY A 181 -17.22 -2.12 -6.08
C GLY A 181 -17.22 -3.31 -7.05
N VAL A 182 -17.09 -2.98 -8.33
CA VAL A 182 -17.08 -3.95 -9.44
C VAL A 182 -15.94 -4.96 -9.32
N ARG A 183 -16.10 -6.13 -9.89
CA ARG A 183 -15.00 -7.08 -10.08
C ARG A 183 -14.14 -6.66 -11.26
N GLY A 184 -12.87 -7.02 -11.19
CA GLY A 184 -11.89 -6.76 -12.23
C GLY A 184 -10.54 -7.34 -11.86
N ALA A 185 -9.57 -7.12 -12.71
CA ALA A 185 -8.20 -7.61 -12.51
C ALA A 185 -7.17 -6.59 -12.99
N ASP A 186 -5.90 -6.92 -12.77
CA ASP A 186 -4.71 -6.19 -13.22
C ASP A 186 -4.64 -4.72 -12.78
N ALA A 187 -5.19 -4.41 -11.59
CA ALA A 187 -5.15 -3.07 -10.99
C ALA A 187 -3.73 -2.50 -11.03
N HIS A 188 -3.61 -1.20 -11.34
CA HIS A 188 -2.35 -0.46 -11.48
C HIS A 188 -1.49 -0.87 -12.69
N THR A 189 -2.06 -1.53 -13.69
CA THR A 189 -1.39 -1.87 -14.94
C THR A 189 -2.15 -1.33 -16.15
N LEU A 190 -1.53 -1.37 -17.34
CA LEU A 190 -2.20 -1.00 -18.60
C LEU A 190 -3.29 -2.01 -19.04
N ASN A 191 -3.36 -3.15 -18.37
CA ASN A 191 -4.36 -4.19 -18.62
C ASN A 191 -5.51 -4.14 -17.62
N GLU A 192 -5.56 -3.12 -16.77
CA GLU A 192 -6.63 -2.96 -15.77
C GLU A 192 -8.00 -2.94 -16.45
N HIS A 193 -8.88 -3.80 -15.97
CA HIS A 193 -10.21 -3.97 -16.54
C HIS A 193 -11.24 -4.34 -15.48
N ILE A 194 -12.53 -4.15 -15.84
CA ILE A 194 -13.67 -4.56 -15.03
C ILE A 194 -14.48 -5.65 -15.73
N GLU A 195 -15.17 -6.48 -14.96
CA GLU A 195 -16.19 -7.40 -15.43
C GLU A 195 -17.53 -6.64 -15.49
N ILE A 196 -18.01 -6.35 -16.70
CA ILE A 196 -19.22 -5.51 -16.91
C ILE A 196 -20.44 -6.08 -16.20
N ASP A 197 -20.63 -7.38 -16.19
CA ASP A 197 -21.76 -8.04 -15.53
C ASP A 197 -21.79 -7.78 -14.01
N SER A 198 -20.63 -7.53 -13.41
CA SER A 198 -20.53 -7.21 -11.99
C SER A 198 -21.10 -5.85 -11.61
N LEU A 199 -21.24 -4.92 -12.55
CA LEU A 199 -21.82 -3.59 -12.32
C LEU A 199 -23.23 -3.68 -11.74
N ALA A 200 -24.11 -4.44 -12.38
CA ALA A 200 -25.48 -4.59 -11.95
C ALA A 200 -25.59 -5.35 -10.63
N GLU A 201 -24.81 -6.40 -10.45
CA GLU A 201 -24.77 -7.20 -9.24
C GLU A 201 -24.31 -6.39 -8.03
N ARG A 202 -23.16 -5.71 -8.14
CA ARG A 202 -22.59 -4.88 -7.06
C ARG A 202 -23.43 -3.63 -6.78
N GLY A 203 -24.03 -3.05 -7.82
CA GLY A 203 -25.00 -1.95 -7.67
C GLY A 203 -26.23 -2.34 -6.86
N ARG A 204 -26.79 -3.54 -7.09
CA ARG A 204 -27.93 -4.08 -6.32
C ARG A 204 -27.55 -4.35 -4.87
N LEU A 205 -26.35 -4.93 -4.62
CA LEU A 205 -25.85 -5.17 -3.27
C LEU A 205 -25.71 -3.84 -2.49
N MET A 206 -25.08 -2.84 -3.11
CA MET A 206 -24.92 -1.51 -2.51
C MET A 206 -26.26 -0.85 -2.22
N ALA A 207 -27.18 -0.88 -3.17
CA ALA A 207 -28.54 -0.33 -2.99
C ALA A 207 -29.30 -1.03 -1.86
N GLY A 208 -29.20 -2.36 -1.78
CA GLY A 208 -29.79 -3.15 -0.68
C GLY A 208 -29.21 -2.78 0.68
N LEU A 209 -27.90 -2.63 0.78
CA LEU A 209 -27.23 -2.17 2.00
C LEU A 209 -27.72 -0.77 2.40
N LEU A 210 -27.74 0.18 1.47
CA LEU A 210 -28.19 1.56 1.75
C LEU A 210 -29.67 1.61 2.18
N ALA A 211 -30.51 0.74 1.64
CA ALA A 211 -31.92 0.68 1.97
C ALA A 211 -32.22 -0.02 3.31
N THR A 212 -31.32 -0.87 3.81
CA THR A 212 -31.54 -1.70 5.01
C THR A 212 -30.71 -1.28 6.23
N LEU A 213 -29.77 -0.36 6.05
CA LEU A 213 -28.96 0.19 7.14
C LEU A 213 -29.65 1.44 7.71
N GLU A 214 -30.07 1.34 8.97
CA GLU A 214 -30.63 2.45 9.76
C GLU A 214 -29.54 3.35 10.35
#